data_c7926583f3ca684ee94484212df4a621
#
_entry.id   c7926583f3ca684ee94484212df4a621
#
_cell.length_a   1.000
_cell.length_b   1.000
_cell.length_c   1.000
_cell.angle_alpha   90.00
_cell.angle_beta   90.00
_cell.angle_gamma   90.00
#
_symmetry.space_group_name_H-M   'P 1'
#
loop_
_entity.id
_entity.type
_entity.pdbx_description
1 polymer ?
#
loop_
_entity_poly.entity_id
_entity_poly.type
_entity_poly.pdbx_seq_one_letter_code
_entity_poly.pdbx_strand_id
1 'polypeptide(L)'
;MLFIGIAFVMIYVRAMTSLDAHPVFLTYIWAVAVTIIFRYVFYAIYNPVLSGPGDYQPNVMVIVPAKNESSVIYETARALDGLDYPSDKLRVVLVNDGSDDDTGYWMDKCATDFGHDVIHLMKNLGKRQAIGRAMEINSSEITVLVDSDSALDRSSLVEGLRGFTSPKIAAICGHTDVDNINSSWLTKMQTQQYFIAFKTFKSLEGFFGSVICCSGAFSMYRTDVIKPLMSEWTTQKFLGRARTFGDDRGLTNLLLRDGHDSIYLPQAKARTIVPQTLGVYVRQQLRWRRSFLMESISAVS
;
A
#
# COMPACT_ATOMS: atom_id res chain seq x y z
N MET A 1 -16.03 21.10 4.28
CA MET A 1 -14.74 20.81 4.93
C MET A 1 -13.61 21.74 4.49
N LEU A 2 -13.42 22.06 3.21
CA LEU A 2 -12.37 22.97 2.73
C LEU A 2 -12.43 24.34 3.40
N PHE A 3 -13.62 24.95 3.48
CA PHE A 3 -13.83 26.27 4.11
C PHE A 3 -13.52 26.28 5.62
N ILE A 4 -13.79 25.18 6.34
CA ILE A 4 -13.48 25.05 7.77
C ILE A 4 -11.97 24.95 7.97
N GLY A 5 -11.27 24.20 7.13
CA GLY A 5 -9.81 24.11 7.16
C GLY A 5 -9.14 25.46 6.85
N ILE A 6 -9.60 26.16 5.83
CA ILE A 6 -9.11 27.51 5.48
C ILE A 6 -9.39 28.52 6.60
N ALA A 7 -10.60 28.50 7.16
CA ALA A 7 -10.95 29.38 8.29
C ALA A 7 -10.09 29.10 9.52
N PHE A 8 -9.84 27.82 9.83
CA PHE A 8 -8.97 27.44 10.96
C PHE A 8 -7.52 27.91 10.74
N VAL A 9 -6.99 27.71 9.52
CA VAL A 9 -5.65 28.22 9.16
C VAL A 9 -5.60 29.75 9.23
N MET A 10 -6.61 30.47 8.75
CA MET A 10 -6.66 31.92 8.82
C MET A 10 -6.77 32.44 10.26
N ILE A 11 -7.58 31.81 11.11
CA ILE A 11 -7.70 32.16 12.53
C ILE A 11 -6.37 31.87 13.25
N TYR A 12 -5.77 30.74 13.01
CA TYR A 12 -4.48 30.35 13.57
C TYR A 12 -3.36 31.30 13.16
N VAL A 13 -3.30 31.66 11.87
CA VAL A 13 -2.35 32.64 11.32
C VAL A 13 -2.57 34.01 11.94
N ARG A 14 -3.82 34.46 12.07
CA ARG A 14 -4.14 35.76 12.70
C ARG A 14 -3.79 35.78 14.20
N ALA A 15 -4.03 34.69 14.92
CA ALA A 15 -3.62 34.56 16.32
C ALA A 15 -2.10 34.62 16.48
N MET A 16 -1.36 34.02 15.55
CA MET A 16 0.11 34.01 15.55
C MET A 16 0.75 35.31 15.11
N THR A 17 0.13 36.06 14.19
CA THR A 17 0.63 37.39 13.76
C THR A 17 0.39 38.48 14.81
N SER A 18 -0.48 38.24 15.79
CA SER A 18 -0.68 39.11 16.94
C SER A 18 0.29 38.85 18.10
N LEU A 19 1.08 37.77 18.04
CA LEU A 19 2.16 37.48 18.99
C LEU A 19 3.48 38.00 18.38
N ASP A 20 4.33 38.63 19.20
CA ASP A 20 5.72 38.98 18.83
C ASP A 20 6.56 37.70 18.61
N ALA A 21 6.15 36.86 17.66
CA ALA A 21 6.76 35.58 17.44
C ALA A 21 8.06 35.72 16.63
N HIS A 22 9.08 34.98 17.06
CA HIS A 22 10.36 34.95 16.37
C HIS A 22 10.22 34.58 14.88
N PRO A 23 10.90 35.28 13.94
CA PRO A 23 10.75 35.09 12.49
C PRO A 23 10.89 33.64 12.04
N VAL A 24 11.79 32.85 12.65
CA VAL A 24 11.97 31.44 12.37
C VAL A 24 10.70 30.62 12.65
N PHE A 25 10.02 30.92 13.75
CA PHE A 25 8.77 30.25 14.13
C PHE A 25 7.63 30.59 13.16
N LEU A 26 7.52 31.86 12.76
CA LEU A 26 6.55 32.28 11.74
C LEU A 26 6.81 31.59 10.41
N THR A 27 8.06 31.54 9.95
CA THR A 27 8.45 30.84 8.72
C THR A 27 8.08 29.37 8.78
N TYR A 28 8.32 28.68 9.90
CA TYR A 28 7.93 27.28 10.10
C TYR A 28 6.41 27.08 10.00
N ILE A 29 5.63 27.95 10.69
CA ILE A 29 4.16 27.87 10.65
C ILE A 29 3.63 28.07 9.22
N TRP A 30 4.15 29.06 8.49
CA TRP A 30 3.80 29.31 7.11
C TRP A 30 4.13 28.12 6.22
N ALA A 31 5.31 27.51 6.37
CA ALA A 31 5.70 26.32 5.61
C ALA A 31 4.74 25.15 5.86
N VAL A 32 4.36 24.94 7.13
CA VAL A 32 3.38 23.90 7.51
C VAL A 32 2.01 24.21 6.91
N ALA A 33 1.52 25.45 7.04
CA ALA A 33 0.21 25.86 6.51
C ALA A 33 0.14 25.70 4.98
N VAL A 34 1.16 26.18 4.27
CA VAL A 34 1.28 26.04 2.80
C VAL A 34 1.28 24.55 2.41
N THR A 35 2.03 23.71 3.11
CA THR A 35 2.08 22.27 2.86
C THR A 35 0.70 21.62 3.04
N ILE A 36 -0.05 21.99 4.08
CA ILE A 36 -1.40 21.47 4.32
C ILE A 36 -2.35 21.93 3.21
N ILE A 37 -2.37 23.23 2.88
CA ILE A 37 -3.22 23.78 1.82
C ILE A 37 -2.92 23.07 0.49
N PHE A 38 -1.65 22.94 0.15
CA PHE A 38 -1.20 22.27 -1.08
C PHE A 38 -1.76 20.86 -1.20
N ARG A 39 -1.70 20.06 -0.13
CA ARG A 39 -2.27 18.70 -0.12
C ARG A 39 -3.77 18.68 -0.38
N TYR A 40 -4.53 19.58 0.25
CA TYR A 40 -5.99 19.63 0.07
C TYR A 40 -6.37 20.14 -1.34
N VAL A 41 -5.60 21.05 -1.92
CA VAL A 41 -5.77 21.48 -3.31
C VAL A 41 -5.58 20.30 -4.25
N PHE A 42 -4.46 19.56 -4.12
CA PHE A 42 -4.21 18.39 -4.97
C PHE A 42 -5.22 17.28 -4.76
N TYR A 43 -5.66 17.04 -3.52
CA TYR A 43 -6.77 16.13 -3.26
C TYR A 43 -8.05 16.53 -4.01
N ALA A 44 -8.36 17.82 -4.08
CA ALA A 44 -9.57 18.31 -4.73
C ALA A 44 -9.51 18.26 -6.27
N ILE A 45 -8.33 18.41 -6.86
CA ILE A 45 -8.15 18.44 -8.33
C ILE A 45 -7.62 17.12 -8.89
N TYR A 46 -7.14 16.19 -8.05
CA TYR A 46 -6.59 14.92 -8.50
C TYR A 46 -7.68 14.06 -9.15
N ASN A 47 -7.52 13.83 -10.44
CA ASN A 47 -8.38 12.97 -11.23
C ASN A 47 -7.50 12.15 -12.17
N PRO A 48 -7.16 10.91 -11.81
CA PRO A 48 -6.30 10.06 -12.63
C PRO A 48 -6.97 9.73 -13.97
N VAL A 49 -6.17 9.70 -15.03
CA VAL A 49 -6.64 9.26 -16.35
C VAL A 49 -6.83 7.73 -16.30
N LEU A 50 -7.99 7.27 -16.73
CA LEU A 50 -8.36 5.85 -16.71
C LEU A 50 -8.71 5.38 -18.13
N SER A 51 -8.36 4.14 -18.46
CA SER A 51 -8.87 3.44 -19.63
C SER A 51 -10.35 3.08 -19.45
N GLY A 52 -11.03 2.70 -20.55
CA GLY A 52 -12.40 2.20 -20.48
C GLY A 52 -12.50 0.91 -19.65
N PRO A 53 -13.66 0.65 -19.02
CA PRO A 53 -13.88 -0.62 -18.32
C PRO A 53 -13.73 -1.80 -19.30
N GLY A 54 -12.85 -2.76 -18.95
CA GLY A 54 -12.63 -3.96 -19.75
C GLY A 54 -11.69 -3.83 -20.95
N ASP A 55 -11.18 -2.63 -21.27
CA ASP A 55 -10.23 -2.42 -22.39
C ASP A 55 -8.90 -3.16 -22.15
N TYR A 56 -8.52 -3.37 -20.90
CA TYR A 56 -7.29 -4.06 -20.52
C TYR A 56 -7.59 -5.16 -19.51
N GLN A 57 -7.50 -6.40 -19.95
CA GLN A 57 -7.74 -7.62 -19.16
C GLN A 57 -6.54 -8.58 -19.27
N PRO A 58 -5.39 -8.22 -18.66
CA PRO A 58 -4.18 -9.05 -18.69
C PRO A 58 -4.30 -10.29 -17.80
N ASN A 59 -3.33 -11.20 -17.92
CA ASN A 59 -3.13 -12.22 -16.90
C ASN A 59 -2.60 -11.56 -15.61
N VAL A 60 -3.21 -11.90 -14.49
CA VAL A 60 -2.91 -11.32 -13.17
C VAL A 60 -2.51 -12.40 -12.18
N MET A 61 -1.43 -12.17 -11.43
CA MET A 61 -1.09 -12.97 -10.26
C MET A 61 -1.23 -12.11 -9.00
N VAL A 62 -2.10 -12.54 -8.09
CA VAL A 62 -2.21 -11.97 -6.74
C VAL A 62 -1.33 -12.76 -5.79
N ILE A 63 -0.44 -12.10 -5.08
CA ILE A 63 0.48 -12.71 -4.10
C ILE A 63 0.10 -12.23 -2.70
N VAL A 64 -0.17 -13.16 -1.81
CA VAL A 64 -0.53 -12.92 -0.40
C VAL A 64 0.50 -13.60 0.51
N PRO A 65 1.54 -12.89 0.96
CA PRO A 65 2.46 -13.43 1.95
C PRO A 65 1.84 -13.36 3.34
N ALA A 66 1.92 -14.44 4.12
CA ALA A 66 1.39 -14.49 5.47
C ALA A 66 2.32 -15.22 6.44
N LYS A 67 2.35 -14.74 7.68
CA LYS A 67 3.00 -15.41 8.81
C LYS A 67 2.18 -15.22 10.07
N ASN A 68 1.70 -16.35 10.64
CA ASN A 68 0.88 -16.38 11.85
C ASN A 68 -0.41 -15.54 11.70
N GLU A 69 -1.15 -15.81 10.61
CA GLU A 69 -2.38 -15.10 10.21
C GLU A 69 -3.58 -16.05 10.11
N SER A 70 -3.59 -17.13 10.91
CA SER A 70 -4.63 -18.17 10.90
C SER A 70 -6.05 -17.64 11.08
N SER A 71 -6.20 -16.51 11.78
CA SER A 71 -7.50 -15.90 12.07
C SER A 71 -8.12 -15.10 10.90
N VAL A 72 -7.34 -14.75 9.88
CA VAL A 72 -7.78 -13.83 8.82
C VAL A 72 -7.54 -14.33 7.40
N ILE A 73 -6.55 -15.20 7.20
CA ILE A 73 -6.09 -15.60 5.85
C ILE A 73 -7.21 -16.23 4.99
N TYR A 74 -8.11 -17.00 5.59
CA TYR A 74 -9.22 -17.62 4.87
C TYR A 74 -10.21 -16.57 4.32
N GLU A 75 -10.54 -15.54 5.12
CA GLU A 75 -11.44 -14.46 4.69
C GLU A 75 -10.79 -13.59 3.61
N THR A 76 -9.49 -13.33 3.69
CA THR A 76 -8.74 -12.64 2.65
C THR A 76 -8.77 -13.44 1.34
N ALA A 77 -8.49 -14.74 1.39
CA ALA A 77 -8.53 -15.62 0.23
C ALA A 77 -9.94 -15.71 -0.39
N ARG A 78 -10.98 -15.79 0.43
CA ARG A 78 -12.38 -15.76 -0.01
C ARG A 78 -12.75 -14.46 -0.71
N ALA A 79 -12.25 -13.32 -0.21
CA ALA A 79 -12.48 -12.04 -0.86
C ALA A 79 -11.81 -11.95 -2.24
N LEU A 80 -10.64 -12.58 -2.40
CA LEU A 80 -9.93 -12.65 -3.68
C LEU A 80 -10.62 -13.56 -4.70
N ASP A 81 -11.19 -14.69 -4.25
CA ASP A 81 -12.01 -15.57 -5.08
C ASP A 81 -13.28 -14.88 -5.60
N GLY A 82 -13.85 -13.96 -4.80
CA GLY A 82 -15.03 -13.17 -5.15
C GLY A 82 -14.78 -11.96 -6.05
N LEU A 83 -13.59 -11.75 -6.61
CA LEU A 83 -13.30 -10.60 -7.47
C LEU A 83 -14.03 -10.71 -8.83
N ASP A 84 -14.52 -9.58 -9.33
CA ASP A 84 -15.17 -9.48 -10.64
C ASP A 84 -14.11 -9.51 -11.76
N TYR A 85 -13.41 -10.65 -11.93
CA TYR A 85 -12.37 -10.84 -12.94
C TYR A 85 -12.44 -12.25 -13.54
N PRO A 86 -12.10 -12.45 -14.83
CA PRO A 86 -12.10 -13.77 -15.45
C PRO A 86 -11.20 -14.76 -14.70
N SER A 87 -11.75 -15.89 -14.28
CA SER A 87 -11.02 -16.89 -13.47
C SER A 87 -9.86 -17.54 -14.20
N ASP A 88 -9.92 -17.63 -15.53
CA ASP A 88 -8.84 -18.12 -16.39
C ASP A 88 -7.67 -17.15 -16.51
N LYS A 89 -7.85 -15.89 -16.10
CA LYS A 89 -6.84 -14.83 -16.12
C LYS A 89 -6.37 -14.41 -14.70
N LEU A 90 -6.98 -14.95 -13.66
CA LEU A 90 -6.65 -14.63 -12.26
C LEU A 90 -6.03 -15.83 -11.58
N ARG A 91 -4.80 -15.68 -11.11
CA ARG A 91 -4.10 -16.65 -10.29
C ARG A 91 -3.81 -16.07 -8.91
N VAL A 92 -4.26 -16.73 -7.86
CA VAL A 92 -3.99 -16.32 -6.47
C VAL A 92 -2.97 -17.27 -5.87
N VAL A 93 -1.90 -16.72 -5.30
CA VAL A 93 -0.80 -17.47 -4.67
C VAL A 93 -0.66 -17.01 -3.22
N LEU A 94 -0.97 -17.90 -2.29
CA LEU A 94 -0.78 -17.72 -0.85
C LEU A 94 0.61 -18.21 -0.48
N VAL A 95 1.40 -17.41 0.24
CA VAL A 95 2.76 -17.79 0.64
C VAL A 95 2.86 -17.83 2.14
N ASN A 96 2.95 -19.04 2.70
CA ASN A 96 3.20 -19.26 4.12
C ASN A 96 4.69 -19.07 4.43
N ASP A 97 5.05 -17.98 5.08
CA ASP A 97 6.43 -17.66 5.47
C ASP A 97 6.84 -18.35 6.79
N GLY A 98 6.71 -19.68 6.82
CA GLY A 98 7.09 -20.50 7.95
C GLY A 98 6.31 -20.14 9.22
N SER A 99 4.98 -20.19 9.16
CA SER A 99 4.11 -19.95 10.31
C SER A 99 4.20 -21.10 11.33
N ASP A 100 4.02 -20.74 12.59
CA ASP A 100 4.06 -21.66 13.74
C ASP A 100 2.63 -21.97 14.26
N ASP A 101 1.59 -21.33 13.68
CA ASP A 101 0.16 -21.50 13.99
C ASP A 101 -0.57 -22.24 12.84
N ASP A 102 -1.89 -22.28 12.89
CA ASP A 102 -2.73 -22.95 11.91
C ASP A 102 -2.83 -22.24 10.54
N THR A 103 -2.00 -21.22 10.26
CA THR A 103 -2.02 -20.51 8.97
C THR A 103 -1.84 -21.44 7.78
N GLY A 104 -0.91 -22.40 7.88
CA GLY A 104 -0.67 -23.40 6.83
C GLY A 104 -1.92 -24.23 6.54
N TYR A 105 -2.58 -24.75 7.57
CA TYR A 105 -3.84 -25.49 7.43
C TYR A 105 -4.93 -24.66 6.72
N TRP A 106 -5.12 -23.39 7.10
CA TRP A 106 -6.11 -22.53 6.47
C TRP A 106 -5.78 -22.20 5.02
N MET A 107 -4.50 -22.06 4.67
CA MET A 107 -4.08 -21.89 3.28
C MET A 107 -4.37 -23.14 2.42
N ASP A 108 -4.07 -24.34 2.94
CA ASP A 108 -4.40 -25.61 2.25
C ASP A 108 -5.90 -25.77 2.05
N LYS A 109 -6.69 -25.30 3.02
CA LYS A 109 -8.13 -25.22 2.88
C LYS A 109 -8.55 -24.25 1.77
N CYS A 110 -7.91 -23.09 1.64
CA CYS A 110 -8.16 -22.16 0.54
C CYS A 110 -7.81 -22.78 -0.82
N ALA A 111 -6.75 -23.57 -0.91
CA ALA A 111 -6.42 -24.33 -2.13
C ALA A 111 -7.54 -25.30 -2.52
N THR A 112 -8.13 -25.97 -1.52
CA THR A 112 -9.23 -26.92 -1.74
C THR A 112 -10.54 -26.23 -2.10
N ASP A 113 -10.89 -25.16 -1.38
CA ASP A 113 -12.20 -24.51 -1.49
C ASP A 113 -12.29 -23.56 -2.71
N PHE A 114 -11.17 -22.89 -3.06
CA PHE A 114 -11.12 -21.82 -4.09
C PHE A 114 -10.15 -22.13 -5.25
N GLY A 115 -9.35 -23.18 -5.19
CA GLY A 115 -8.36 -23.51 -6.21
C GLY A 115 -7.11 -22.59 -6.18
N HIS A 116 -6.86 -21.90 -5.07
CA HIS A 116 -5.67 -21.05 -4.93
C HIS A 116 -4.39 -21.87 -4.82
N ASP A 117 -3.29 -21.35 -5.35
CA ASP A 117 -1.98 -21.96 -5.15
C ASP A 117 -1.43 -21.63 -3.76
N VAL A 118 -0.70 -22.58 -3.17
CA VAL A 118 -0.05 -22.38 -1.87
C VAL A 118 1.43 -22.72 -1.96
N ILE A 119 2.26 -21.84 -1.41
CA ILE A 119 3.70 -22.07 -1.24
C ILE A 119 4.01 -22.08 0.25
N HIS A 120 4.50 -23.20 0.79
CA HIS A 120 4.96 -23.30 2.16
C HIS A 120 6.48 -23.18 2.24
N LEU A 121 6.97 -22.15 2.94
CA LEU A 121 8.38 -22.02 3.26
C LEU A 121 8.70 -22.77 4.55
N MET A 122 9.82 -23.49 4.56
CA MET A 122 10.24 -24.32 5.70
C MET A 122 10.59 -23.50 6.97
N LYS A 123 10.84 -22.20 6.82
CA LYS A 123 11.17 -21.27 7.89
C LYS A 123 10.83 -19.85 7.48
N ASN A 124 10.68 -18.97 8.49
CA ASN A 124 10.51 -17.54 8.24
C ASN A 124 11.74 -16.93 7.55
N LEU A 125 11.54 -16.44 6.35
CA LEU A 125 12.54 -15.73 5.55
C LEU A 125 12.25 -14.24 5.46
N GLY A 126 11.06 -13.80 5.90
CA GLY A 126 10.55 -12.44 5.81
C GLY A 126 9.74 -12.17 4.54
N LYS A 127 8.82 -11.19 4.62
CA LYS A 127 7.85 -10.85 3.58
C LYS A 127 8.47 -10.68 2.19
N ARG A 128 9.62 -10.01 2.07
CA ARG A 128 10.33 -9.82 0.79
C ARG A 128 10.71 -11.14 0.12
N GLN A 129 11.25 -12.07 0.91
CA GLN A 129 11.64 -13.38 0.40
C GLN A 129 10.43 -14.23 0.04
N ALA A 130 9.35 -14.16 0.84
CA ALA A 130 8.10 -14.84 0.54
C ALA A 130 7.52 -14.37 -0.81
N ILE A 131 7.43 -13.05 -1.04
CA ILE A 131 7.02 -12.48 -2.32
C ILE A 131 7.99 -12.90 -3.44
N GLY A 132 9.31 -12.85 -3.18
CA GLY A 132 10.33 -13.26 -4.14
C GLY A 132 10.12 -14.69 -4.64
N ARG A 133 9.76 -15.63 -3.76
CA ARG A 133 9.46 -17.03 -4.12
C ARG A 133 8.24 -17.16 -5.04
N ALA A 134 7.17 -16.40 -4.77
CA ALA A 134 6.03 -16.38 -5.68
C ALA A 134 6.40 -15.75 -7.04
N MET A 135 7.27 -14.74 -7.05
CA MET A 135 7.74 -14.09 -8.28
C MET A 135 8.61 -15.02 -9.17
N GLU A 136 9.27 -16.03 -8.61
CA GLU A 136 10.01 -17.02 -9.40
C GLU A 136 9.11 -17.77 -10.38
N ILE A 137 7.88 -18.10 -9.96
CA ILE A 137 6.88 -18.82 -10.78
C ILE A 137 5.90 -17.90 -11.50
N ASN A 138 6.07 -16.58 -11.35
CA ASN A 138 5.15 -15.59 -11.94
C ASN A 138 5.44 -15.39 -13.43
N SER A 139 4.44 -15.69 -14.27
CA SER A 139 4.43 -15.42 -15.72
C SER A 139 3.30 -14.48 -16.14
N SER A 140 2.56 -13.91 -15.19
CA SER A 140 1.47 -12.95 -15.47
C SER A 140 2.00 -11.60 -15.93
N GLU A 141 1.16 -10.83 -16.60
CA GLU A 141 1.48 -9.46 -17.04
C GLU A 141 1.46 -8.47 -15.86
N ILE A 142 0.54 -8.68 -14.92
CA ILE A 142 0.37 -7.84 -13.73
C ILE A 142 0.53 -8.68 -12.46
N THR A 143 1.34 -8.16 -11.56
CA THR A 143 1.50 -8.67 -10.19
C THR A 143 0.71 -7.80 -9.23
N VAL A 144 -0.11 -8.40 -8.39
CA VAL A 144 -0.84 -7.71 -7.31
C VAL A 144 -0.31 -8.20 -5.97
N LEU A 145 0.05 -7.27 -5.11
CA LEU A 145 0.43 -7.57 -3.72
C LEU A 145 -0.72 -7.19 -2.80
N VAL A 146 -1.10 -8.12 -1.93
CA VAL A 146 -2.17 -7.95 -0.94
C VAL A 146 -1.69 -8.49 0.40
N ASP A 147 -1.85 -7.71 1.48
CA ASP A 147 -1.55 -8.16 2.84
C ASP A 147 -2.56 -9.22 3.28
N SER A 148 -2.12 -10.14 4.13
CA SER A 148 -2.90 -11.28 4.63
C SER A 148 -4.15 -10.89 5.45
N ASP A 149 -4.23 -9.65 5.91
CA ASP A 149 -5.32 -9.06 6.69
C ASP A 149 -6.16 -8.06 5.88
N SER A 150 -6.02 -8.07 4.55
CA SER A 150 -6.69 -7.12 3.65
C SER A 150 -7.73 -7.79 2.76
N ALA A 151 -8.89 -7.16 2.63
CA ALA A 151 -9.97 -7.59 1.75
C ALA A 151 -10.18 -6.58 0.63
N LEU A 152 -10.13 -7.02 -0.62
CA LEU A 152 -10.43 -6.20 -1.79
C LEU A 152 -11.95 -6.13 -2.01
N ASP A 153 -12.44 -4.96 -2.45
CA ASP A 153 -13.79 -4.86 -2.99
C ASP A 153 -13.84 -5.58 -4.35
N ARG A 154 -15.01 -6.16 -4.71
CA ARG A 154 -15.14 -7.04 -5.89
C ARG A 154 -14.64 -6.42 -7.20
N SER A 155 -14.87 -5.13 -7.41
CA SER A 155 -14.44 -4.40 -8.61
C SER A 155 -13.00 -3.86 -8.56
N SER A 156 -12.31 -3.99 -7.43
CA SER A 156 -11.04 -3.29 -7.17
C SER A 156 -9.94 -3.65 -8.15
N LEU A 157 -9.88 -4.92 -8.57
CA LEU A 157 -8.90 -5.37 -9.54
C LEU A 157 -9.13 -4.70 -10.90
N VAL A 158 -10.36 -4.72 -11.39
CA VAL A 158 -10.74 -4.07 -12.66
C VAL A 158 -10.47 -2.57 -12.60
N GLU A 159 -10.89 -1.90 -11.52
CA GLU A 159 -10.66 -0.46 -11.34
C GLU A 159 -9.16 -0.12 -11.28
N GLY A 160 -8.35 -0.97 -10.64
CA GLY A 160 -6.89 -0.79 -10.60
C GLY A 160 -6.23 -0.94 -11.97
N LEU A 161 -6.65 -1.94 -12.76
CA LEU A 161 -6.11 -2.18 -14.10
C LEU A 161 -6.33 -1.02 -15.05
N ARG A 162 -7.42 -0.27 -14.89
CA ARG A 162 -7.72 0.92 -15.70
C ARG A 162 -6.67 2.04 -15.58
N GLY A 163 -5.86 2.01 -14.54
CA GLY A 163 -4.79 2.98 -14.33
C GLY A 163 -3.54 2.76 -15.18
N PHE A 164 -3.36 1.58 -15.76
CA PHE A 164 -2.21 1.30 -16.62
C PHE A 164 -2.35 1.87 -18.04
N THR A 165 -2.60 3.18 -18.13
CA THR A 165 -2.87 3.91 -19.39
C THR A 165 -1.62 4.22 -20.22
N SER A 166 -0.44 4.00 -19.68
CA SER A 166 0.86 4.23 -20.33
C SER A 166 1.87 3.16 -19.90
N PRO A 167 2.80 2.77 -20.78
CA PRO A 167 3.92 1.88 -20.37
C PRO A 167 4.77 2.46 -19.24
N LYS A 168 4.82 3.78 -19.09
CA LYS A 168 5.55 4.46 -18.03
C LYS A 168 4.95 4.23 -16.65
N ILE A 169 3.62 4.07 -16.57
CA ILE A 169 2.94 3.75 -15.31
C ILE A 169 3.17 2.27 -15.02
N ALA A 170 4.05 1.99 -14.08
CA ALA A 170 4.43 0.63 -13.72
C ALA A 170 3.89 0.17 -12.36
N ALA A 171 3.37 1.10 -11.54
CA ALA A 171 2.73 0.76 -10.27
C ALA A 171 1.43 1.54 -10.05
N ILE A 172 0.45 0.84 -9.49
CA ILE A 172 -0.82 1.40 -9.01
C ILE A 172 -0.91 1.17 -7.51
N CYS A 173 -1.12 2.23 -6.76
CA CYS A 173 -1.47 2.18 -5.35
C CYS A 173 -2.98 2.27 -5.19
N GLY A 174 -3.61 1.22 -4.67
CA GLY A 174 -5.02 1.22 -4.33
C GLY A 174 -5.32 2.08 -3.09
N HIS A 175 -6.59 2.35 -2.87
CA HIS A 175 -7.10 3.00 -1.66
C HIS A 175 -7.33 1.96 -0.57
N THR A 176 -6.94 2.28 0.66
CA THR A 176 -7.16 1.39 1.80
C THR A 176 -8.00 2.10 2.85
N ASP A 177 -9.13 1.51 3.18
CA ASP A 177 -10.01 1.91 4.28
C ASP A 177 -9.80 1.01 5.50
N VAL A 178 -10.25 1.46 6.67
CA VAL A 178 -10.24 0.67 7.91
C VAL A 178 -11.53 -0.13 8.03
N ASP A 179 -11.42 -1.46 8.10
CA ASP A 179 -12.59 -2.35 8.20
C ASP A 179 -13.20 -2.33 9.61
N ASN A 180 -12.37 -2.40 10.64
CA ASN A 180 -12.81 -2.48 12.03
C ASN A 180 -13.00 -1.12 12.73
N ILE A 181 -13.50 -0.11 11.99
CA ILE A 181 -13.65 1.30 12.46
C ILE A 181 -14.41 1.42 13.80
N ASN A 182 -15.40 0.60 14.03
CA ASN A 182 -16.27 0.70 15.21
C ASN A 182 -15.77 -0.08 16.44
N SER A 183 -14.63 -0.76 16.35
CA SER A 183 -14.12 -1.62 17.43
C SER A 183 -13.60 -0.84 18.64
N SER A 184 -13.09 0.39 18.46
CA SER A 184 -12.59 1.23 19.57
C SER A 184 -12.44 2.70 19.15
N TRP A 185 -12.19 3.59 20.13
CA TRP A 185 -11.81 4.99 19.84
C TRP A 185 -10.49 5.05 19.03
N LEU A 186 -9.57 4.10 19.30
CA LEU A 186 -8.27 4.03 18.64
C LEU A 186 -8.42 3.67 17.16
N THR A 187 -9.35 2.77 16.81
CA THR A 187 -9.63 2.42 15.41
C THR A 187 -10.28 3.58 14.66
N LYS A 188 -11.18 4.35 15.31
CA LYS A 188 -11.73 5.58 14.74
C LYS A 188 -10.68 6.65 14.48
N MET A 189 -9.72 6.83 15.40
CA MET A 189 -8.58 7.73 15.19
C MET A 189 -7.72 7.28 14.00
N GLN A 190 -7.43 5.99 13.88
CA GLN A 190 -6.67 5.44 12.77
C GLN A 190 -7.39 5.63 11.42
N THR A 191 -8.73 5.57 11.39
CA THR A 191 -9.51 5.88 10.18
C THR A 191 -9.23 7.29 9.66
N GLN A 192 -9.12 8.29 10.56
CA GLN A 192 -8.73 9.64 10.15
C GLN A 192 -7.27 9.69 9.63
N GLN A 193 -6.37 8.93 10.25
CA GLN A 193 -4.99 8.81 9.79
C GLN A 193 -4.92 8.19 8.38
N TYR A 194 -5.68 7.13 8.12
CA TYR A 194 -5.78 6.50 6.81
C TYR A 194 -6.39 7.44 5.77
N PHE A 195 -7.46 8.17 6.12
CA PHE A 195 -8.03 9.19 5.23
C PHE A 195 -6.98 10.22 4.80
N ILE A 196 -6.22 10.78 5.76
CA ILE A 196 -5.16 11.75 5.45
C ILE A 196 -4.09 11.10 4.58
N ALA A 197 -3.61 9.90 4.93
CA ALA A 197 -2.54 9.21 4.21
C ALA A 197 -2.94 8.88 2.77
N PHE A 198 -4.13 8.32 2.55
CA PHE A 198 -4.57 7.90 1.22
C PHE A 198 -5.21 9.04 0.44
N LYS A 199 -6.16 9.78 1.01
CA LYS A 199 -6.90 10.81 0.25
C LYS A 199 -6.09 12.07 -0.03
N THR A 200 -5.22 12.51 0.90
CA THR A 200 -4.51 13.77 0.70
C THR A 200 -3.07 13.58 0.22
N PHE A 201 -2.29 12.72 0.87
CA PHE A 201 -0.89 12.51 0.47
C PHE A 201 -0.77 11.77 -0.85
N LYS A 202 -1.45 10.63 -1.01
CA LYS A 202 -1.34 9.84 -2.25
C LYS A 202 -1.95 10.53 -3.46
N SER A 203 -2.97 11.40 -3.27
CA SER A 203 -3.47 12.24 -4.36
C SER A 203 -2.42 13.25 -4.83
N LEU A 204 -1.70 13.88 -3.89
CA LEU A 204 -0.59 14.77 -4.22
C LEU A 204 0.55 14.02 -4.94
N GLU A 205 0.99 12.89 -4.38
CA GLU A 205 2.05 12.06 -4.96
C GLU A 205 1.65 11.53 -6.34
N GLY A 206 0.41 11.03 -6.47
CA GLY A 206 -0.13 10.49 -7.72
C GLY A 206 -0.31 11.53 -8.82
N PHE A 207 -0.57 12.80 -8.46
CA PHE A 207 -0.62 13.89 -9.44
C PHE A 207 0.71 14.08 -10.17
N PHE A 208 1.83 13.85 -9.48
CA PHE A 208 3.16 13.90 -10.05
C PHE A 208 3.67 12.55 -10.59
N GLY A 209 2.83 11.52 -10.61
CA GLY A 209 3.23 10.18 -11.03
C GLY A 209 4.25 9.51 -10.10
N SER A 210 4.36 9.95 -8.86
CA SER A 210 5.41 9.57 -7.92
C SER A 210 4.86 9.22 -6.53
N VAL A 211 3.93 8.24 -6.47
CA VAL A 211 3.51 7.65 -5.19
C VAL A 211 4.70 6.93 -4.59
N ILE A 212 5.25 7.48 -3.50
CA ILE A 212 6.53 7.00 -2.90
C ILE A 212 6.39 5.70 -2.08
N CYS A 213 5.16 5.23 -1.88
CA CYS A 213 4.89 3.99 -1.17
C CYS A 213 3.57 3.38 -1.66
N CYS A 214 3.62 2.42 -2.55
CA CYS A 214 2.46 1.61 -2.90
C CYS A 214 2.20 0.62 -1.77
N SER A 215 1.08 0.79 -1.05
CA SER A 215 0.78 0.06 0.18
C SER A 215 0.63 -1.43 -0.04
N GLY A 216 1.17 -2.26 0.85
CA GLY A 216 1.03 -3.70 0.83
C GLY A 216 -0.41 -4.19 0.95
N ALA A 217 -1.30 -3.39 1.53
CA ALA A 217 -2.72 -3.74 1.62
C ALA A 217 -3.38 -3.93 0.24
N PHE A 218 -2.97 -3.12 -0.76
CA PHE A 218 -3.35 -3.28 -2.16
C PHE A 218 -2.45 -2.46 -3.08
N SER A 219 -1.61 -3.12 -3.82
CA SER A 219 -0.78 -2.51 -4.86
C SER A 219 -0.66 -3.43 -6.08
N MET A 220 -0.54 -2.83 -7.26
CA MET A 220 -0.43 -3.54 -8.53
C MET A 220 0.80 -3.06 -9.27
N TYR A 221 1.45 -3.97 -9.98
CA TYR A 221 2.72 -3.69 -10.67
C TYR A 221 2.76 -4.36 -12.04
N ARG A 222 3.39 -3.74 -13.01
CA ARG A 222 3.81 -4.44 -14.23
C ARG A 222 4.88 -5.47 -13.87
N THR A 223 4.60 -6.73 -14.18
CA THR A 223 5.49 -7.85 -13.80
C THR A 223 6.84 -7.74 -14.49
N ASP A 224 6.86 -7.36 -15.77
CA ASP A 224 8.08 -7.16 -16.56
C ASP A 224 9.00 -6.09 -15.99
N VAL A 225 8.44 -5.06 -15.33
CA VAL A 225 9.20 -4.00 -14.66
C VAL A 225 9.74 -4.46 -13.32
N ILE A 226 8.91 -5.10 -12.47
CA ILE A 226 9.36 -5.42 -11.11
C ILE A 226 10.16 -6.71 -11.02
N LYS A 227 9.96 -7.68 -11.93
CA LYS A 227 10.63 -8.98 -11.88
C LYS A 227 12.16 -8.86 -11.95
N PRO A 228 12.76 -8.03 -12.82
CA PRO A 228 14.20 -7.78 -12.80
C PRO A 228 14.72 -7.16 -11.50
N LEU A 229 13.89 -6.37 -10.82
CA LEU A 229 14.25 -5.68 -9.56
C LEU A 229 14.22 -6.61 -8.33
N MET A 230 13.61 -7.81 -8.45
CA MET A 230 13.43 -8.72 -7.30
C MET A 230 14.74 -9.14 -6.66
N SER A 231 15.79 -9.40 -7.42
CA SER A 231 17.10 -9.77 -6.89
C SER A 231 17.68 -8.68 -6.01
N GLU A 232 17.67 -7.44 -6.48
CA GLU A 232 18.12 -6.28 -5.69
C GLU A 232 17.21 -6.06 -4.48
N TRP A 233 15.90 -6.05 -4.67
CA TRP A 233 14.93 -5.77 -3.62
C TRP A 233 14.99 -6.77 -2.45
N THR A 234 15.11 -8.07 -2.75
CA THR A 234 15.13 -9.13 -1.71
C THR A 234 16.46 -9.18 -0.95
N THR A 235 17.54 -8.66 -1.54
CA THR A 235 18.89 -8.66 -0.92
C THR A 235 19.31 -7.30 -0.36
N GLN A 236 18.42 -6.29 -0.40
CA GLN A 236 18.73 -4.95 0.10
C GLN A 236 19.24 -4.97 1.54
N LYS A 237 20.26 -4.14 1.79
CA LYS A 237 20.85 -3.94 3.12
C LYS A 237 20.78 -2.45 3.51
N PHE A 238 20.75 -2.20 4.80
CA PHE A 238 20.93 -0.88 5.38
C PHE A 238 22.00 -0.94 6.46
N LEU A 239 23.05 -0.15 6.35
CA LEU A 239 24.21 -0.18 7.22
C LEU A 239 24.78 -1.61 7.43
N GLY A 240 24.86 -2.38 6.33
CA GLY A 240 25.39 -3.76 6.32
C GLY A 240 24.43 -4.86 6.81
N ARG A 241 23.24 -4.52 7.32
CA ARG A 241 22.23 -5.47 7.80
C ARG A 241 21.11 -5.65 6.78
N ALA A 242 20.60 -6.88 6.62
CA ALA A 242 19.46 -7.17 5.77
C ALA A 242 18.23 -6.35 6.22
N ARG A 243 17.48 -5.82 5.27
CA ARG A 243 16.24 -5.08 5.54
C ARG A 243 15.11 -6.06 5.86
N THR A 244 14.47 -5.90 7.00
CA THR A 244 13.37 -6.76 7.48
C THR A 244 12.02 -6.03 7.49
N PHE A 245 11.96 -4.78 7.06
CA PHE A 245 10.75 -3.94 6.96
C PHE A 245 10.94 -2.87 5.88
N GLY A 246 9.88 -2.17 5.52
CA GLY A 246 9.89 -1.17 4.44
C GLY A 246 9.78 -1.80 3.05
N ASP A 247 9.09 -2.93 2.96
CA ASP A 247 8.98 -3.72 1.74
C ASP A 247 8.31 -2.93 0.63
N ASP A 248 7.16 -2.34 0.91
CA ASP A 248 6.34 -1.59 -0.04
C ASP A 248 7.09 -0.37 -0.59
N ARG A 249 7.66 0.43 0.32
CA ARG A 249 8.43 1.62 -0.05
C ARG A 249 9.73 1.26 -0.80
N GLY A 250 10.42 0.20 -0.35
CA GLY A 250 11.64 -0.26 -0.99
C GLY A 250 11.41 -0.69 -2.44
N LEU A 251 10.35 -1.43 -2.74
CA LEU A 251 10.00 -1.81 -4.11
C LEU A 251 9.60 -0.58 -4.95
N THR A 252 8.77 0.30 -4.35
CA THR A 252 8.34 1.53 -5.03
C THR A 252 9.53 2.45 -5.35
N ASN A 253 10.48 2.62 -4.42
CA ASN A 253 11.68 3.44 -4.64
C ASN A 253 12.54 2.88 -5.79
N LEU A 254 12.71 1.56 -5.88
CA LEU A 254 13.45 0.93 -6.99
C LEU A 254 12.79 1.21 -8.33
N LEU A 255 11.47 1.06 -8.41
CA LEU A 255 10.68 1.34 -9.61
C LEU A 255 10.77 2.81 -10.03
N LEU A 256 10.66 3.75 -9.08
CA LEU A 256 10.80 5.19 -9.36
C LEU A 256 12.23 5.56 -9.78
N ARG A 257 13.25 4.96 -9.16
CA ARG A 257 14.66 5.12 -9.54
C ARG A 257 14.91 4.67 -10.99
N ASP A 258 14.21 3.63 -11.41
CA ASP A 258 14.29 3.07 -12.77
C ASP A 258 13.51 3.90 -13.82
N GLY A 259 12.94 5.05 -13.41
CA GLY A 259 12.28 6.04 -14.27
C GLY A 259 10.83 5.76 -14.59
N HIS A 260 10.19 4.81 -13.89
CA HIS A 260 8.77 4.51 -14.04
C HIS A 260 7.92 5.39 -13.12
N ASP A 261 6.65 5.53 -13.49
CA ASP A 261 5.66 6.25 -12.69
C ASP A 261 4.86 5.29 -11.80
N SER A 262 4.46 5.80 -10.64
CA SER A 262 3.48 5.17 -9.75
C SER A 262 2.33 6.13 -9.48
N ILE A 263 1.09 5.66 -9.60
CA ILE A 263 -0.11 6.48 -9.40
C ILE A 263 -1.02 5.93 -8.32
N TYR A 264 -1.87 6.78 -7.77
CA TYR A 264 -2.88 6.41 -6.79
C TYR A 264 -4.25 6.31 -7.45
N LEU A 265 -4.99 5.22 -7.19
CA LEU A 265 -6.36 5.04 -7.68
C LEU A 265 -7.34 4.92 -6.53
N PRO A 266 -8.13 5.98 -6.25
CA PRO A 266 -9.11 5.97 -5.16
C PRO A 266 -10.30 5.02 -5.41
N GLN A 267 -10.52 4.56 -6.64
CA GLN A 267 -11.58 3.62 -7.03
C GLN A 267 -11.18 2.16 -6.75
N ALA A 268 -9.90 1.84 -6.81
CA ALA A 268 -9.35 0.52 -6.51
C ALA A 268 -9.21 0.36 -4.98
N LYS A 269 -10.20 -0.26 -4.33
CA LYS A 269 -10.36 -0.22 -2.88
C LYS A 269 -9.99 -1.53 -2.19
N ALA A 270 -9.35 -1.41 -1.05
CA ALA A 270 -9.14 -2.48 -0.08
C ALA A 270 -9.60 -2.04 1.30
N ARG A 271 -9.87 -2.99 2.18
CA ARG A 271 -10.11 -2.78 3.60
C ARG A 271 -9.13 -3.59 4.40
N THR A 272 -8.59 -3.02 5.47
CA THR A 272 -7.62 -3.69 6.34
C THR A 272 -8.02 -3.55 7.81
N ILE A 273 -7.58 -4.49 8.63
CA ILE A 273 -7.81 -4.48 10.07
C ILE A 273 -6.69 -3.70 10.75
N VAL A 274 -7.07 -2.70 11.54
CA VAL A 274 -6.10 -1.88 12.29
C VAL A 274 -6.03 -2.26 13.77
N PRO A 275 -4.89 -2.00 14.44
CA PRO A 275 -4.71 -2.30 15.85
C PRO A 275 -5.80 -1.71 16.75
N GLN A 276 -6.32 -2.56 17.66
CA GLN A 276 -7.34 -2.15 18.63
C GLN A 276 -6.73 -1.74 19.99
N THR A 277 -5.49 -2.09 20.24
CA THR A 277 -4.78 -1.77 21.50
C THR A 277 -3.61 -0.83 21.26
N LEU A 278 -3.39 0.09 22.22
CA LEU A 278 -2.34 1.11 22.12
C LEU A 278 -0.94 0.50 21.97
N GLY A 279 -0.66 -0.61 22.65
CA GLY A 279 0.64 -1.28 22.58
C GLY A 279 0.96 -1.83 21.19
N VAL A 280 -0.02 -2.44 20.52
CA VAL A 280 0.12 -2.94 19.12
C VAL A 280 0.25 -1.75 18.16
N TYR A 281 -0.58 -0.72 18.33
CA TYR A 281 -0.54 0.49 17.53
C TYR A 281 0.84 1.17 17.58
N VAL A 282 1.39 1.39 18.78
CA VAL A 282 2.70 2.05 18.95
C VAL A 282 3.82 1.23 18.28
N ARG A 283 3.82 -0.10 18.43
CA ARG A 283 4.80 -0.96 17.74
C ARG A 283 4.69 -0.85 16.23
N GLN A 284 3.47 -0.84 15.67
CA GLN A 284 3.23 -0.67 14.23
C GLN A 284 3.73 0.71 13.76
N GLN A 285 3.42 1.80 14.47
CA GLN A 285 3.85 3.15 14.12
C GLN A 285 5.37 3.31 14.16
N LEU A 286 6.04 2.72 15.17
CA LEU A 286 7.49 2.72 15.26
C LEU A 286 8.12 1.95 14.08
N ARG A 287 7.56 0.80 13.68
CA ARG A 287 8.00 0.05 12.52
C ARG A 287 7.87 0.89 11.24
N TRP A 288 6.74 1.56 11.03
CA TRP A 288 6.52 2.42 9.85
C TRP A 288 7.46 3.63 9.81
N ARG A 289 7.68 4.28 10.95
CA ARG A 289 8.60 5.44 11.02
C ARG A 289 10.05 5.04 10.78
N ARG A 290 10.50 3.91 11.33
CA ARG A 290 11.83 3.35 11.04
C ARG A 290 11.99 3.02 9.55
N SER A 291 10.98 2.39 8.95
CA SER A 291 10.94 2.13 7.52
C SER A 291 11.04 3.43 6.71
N PHE A 292 10.24 4.43 7.05
CA PHE A 292 10.26 5.72 6.38
C PHE A 292 11.64 6.37 6.40
N LEU A 293 12.28 6.46 7.56
CA LEU A 293 13.62 7.06 7.70
C LEU A 293 14.66 6.29 6.91
N MET A 294 14.67 4.98 7.03
CA MET A 294 15.61 4.10 6.34
C MET A 294 15.50 4.22 4.81
N GLU A 295 14.29 4.14 4.29
CA GLU A 295 14.06 4.22 2.84
C GLU A 295 14.29 5.63 2.29
N SER A 296 13.99 6.69 3.08
CA SER A 296 14.27 8.08 2.67
C SER A 296 15.78 8.34 2.57
N ILE A 297 16.58 7.85 3.52
CA ILE A 297 18.04 7.97 3.46
C ILE A 297 18.59 7.20 2.24
N SER A 298 18.07 5.98 2.01
CA SER A 298 18.54 5.14 0.90
C SER A 298 18.13 5.66 -0.49
N ALA A 299 17.07 6.45 -0.58
CA ALA A 299 16.64 7.03 -1.85
C ALA A 299 17.51 8.22 -2.29
N VAL A 300 18.28 8.80 -1.36
CA VAL A 300 19.16 9.97 -1.62
C VAL A 300 20.62 9.54 -1.79
N SER A 301 20.97 8.33 -1.36
CA SER A 301 22.33 7.75 -1.48
C SER A 301 22.47 6.92 -2.75
#